data_171c8c21991e8d6a38d86fc3ff0e8121
#
_entry.id   171c8c21991e8d6a38d86fc3ff0e8121
#
_cell.length_a   1.000
_cell.length_b   1.000
_cell.length_c   1.000
_cell.angle_alpha   90.00
_cell.angle_beta   90.00
_cell.angle_gamma   90.00
#
_symmetry.space_group_name_H-M   'P 1'
#
loop_
_entity.id
_entity.type
_entity.pdbx_description
1 polymer ?
#
loop_
_entity_poly.entity_id
_entity_poly.type
_entity_poly.pdbx_seq_one_letter_code
_entity_poly.pdbx_strand_id
1 'polypeptide(L)'
;MKLTDIILEIEYRTYEAMVQVTFGQEGPSGYDDAIRALPGVTTCTIASENSDANKATYKIKIISQKEPAEAFEALKANAKSKYTDIVAIEVGQETIEEK
;
A
#
# COMPACT_ATOMS: atom_id res chain seq x y z
N MET A 1 -35.04 1.52 10.54
CA MET A 1 -33.63 1.22 10.36
C MET A 1 -32.79 2.14 11.21
N LYS A 2 -31.81 1.61 11.88
CA LYS A 2 -30.90 2.42 12.68
C LYS A 2 -29.78 2.96 11.81
N LEU A 3 -29.26 4.11 12.19
CA LEU A 3 -28.14 4.70 11.47
C LEU A 3 -26.94 3.78 11.43
N THR A 4 -26.71 3.02 12.48
CA THR A 4 -25.61 2.07 12.53
C THR A 4 -25.76 0.96 11.50
N ASP A 5 -26.96 0.57 11.16
CA ASP A 5 -27.20 -0.45 10.14
C ASP A 5 -26.82 0.07 8.75
N ILE A 6 -27.09 1.35 8.51
CA ILE A 6 -26.68 1.98 7.26
C ILE A 6 -25.16 2.01 7.14
N ILE A 7 -24.48 2.34 8.24
CA ILE A 7 -23.02 2.37 8.26
C ILE A 7 -22.43 0.99 8.02
N LEU A 8 -23.06 -0.05 8.56
CA LEU A 8 -22.61 -1.42 8.36
C LEU A 8 -22.77 -1.91 6.92
N GLU A 9 -23.62 -1.26 6.14
CA GLU A 9 -23.74 -1.57 4.72
C GLU A 9 -22.59 -1.02 3.89
N ILE A 10 -21.81 -0.09 4.44
CA ILE A 10 -20.61 0.40 3.77
C ILE A 10 -19.53 -0.66 3.96
N GLU A 11 -19.34 -1.47 2.95
CA GLU A 11 -18.43 -2.60 3.04
C GLU A 11 -16.98 -2.18 2.86
N TYR A 12 -16.12 -2.76 3.68
CA TYR A 12 -14.70 -2.73 3.43
C TYR A 12 -14.39 -3.73 2.33
N ARG A 13 -13.60 -3.30 1.38
CA ARG A 13 -13.11 -4.16 0.30
C ARG A 13 -11.63 -4.39 0.48
N THR A 14 -11.20 -5.56 0.08
CA THR A 14 -9.78 -5.92 0.11
C THR A 14 -9.23 -5.82 -1.30
N TYR A 15 -8.15 -5.08 -1.46
CA TYR A 15 -7.47 -4.94 -2.75
C TYR A 15 -6.05 -5.39 -2.63
N GLU A 16 -5.53 -5.97 -3.70
CA GLU A 16 -4.13 -6.37 -3.78
C GLU A 16 -3.52 -5.78 -5.05
N ALA A 17 -2.31 -5.29 -4.95
CA ALA A 17 -1.60 -4.74 -6.10
C ALA A 17 -0.09 -4.87 -5.91
N MET A 18 0.62 -4.82 -7.02
CA MET A 18 2.07 -4.69 -7.02
C MET A 18 2.43 -3.21 -6.94
N VAL A 19 3.27 -2.88 -5.98
CA VAL A 19 3.66 -1.50 -5.71
C VAL A 19 5.16 -1.39 -5.73
N GLN A 20 5.69 -0.54 -6.61
CA GLN A 20 7.13 -0.29 -6.68
C GLN A 20 7.46 0.94 -5.85
N VAL A 21 8.43 0.79 -4.96
CA VAL A 21 8.89 1.87 -4.10
C VAL A 21 10.34 2.18 -4.41
N THR A 22 10.63 3.46 -4.60
CA THR A 22 12.00 3.94 -4.78
C THR A 22 12.45 4.60 -3.48
N PHE A 23 13.60 4.19 -3.00
CA PHE A 23 14.19 4.68 -1.75
C PHE A 23 15.34 5.63 -2.03
N GLY A 24 15.68 6.43 -1.01
CA GLY A 24 16.83 7.33 -1.07
C GLY A 24 18.11 6.59 -0.65
N GLN A 25 18.67 6.98 0.49
CA GLN A 25 19.99 6.50 0.90
C GLN A 25 19.97 5.16 1.62
N GLU A 26 18.91 4.89 2.38
CA GLU A 26 18.86 3.68 3.21
C GLU A 26 18.51 2.41 2.44
N GLY A 27 17.80 2.59 1.33
CA GLY A 27 17.40 1.47 0.49
C GLY A 27 16.22 0.68 1.06
N PRO A 28 15.88 -0.47 0.46
CA PRO A 28 14.63 -1.18 0.74
C PRO A 28 14.64 -2.08 1.97
N SER A 29 15.77 -2.27 2.63
CA SER A 29 15.87 -3.26 3.71
C SER A 29 14.92 -2.98 4.87
N GLY A 30 14.09 -3.96 5.23
CA GLY A 30 13.18 -3.86 6.36
C GLY A 30 11.89 -3.09 6.10
N TYR A 31 11.70 -2.55 4.91
CA TYR A 31 10.51 -1.74 4.62
C TYR A 31 9.24 -2.56 4.43
N ASP A 32 9.34 -3.85 4.16
CA ASP A 32 8.16 -4.71 4.11
C ASP A 32 7.39 -4.66 5.45
N ASP A 33 8.10 -4.75 6.57
CA ASP A 33 7.48 -4.61 7.90
C ASP A 33 6.96 -3.20 8.13
N ALA A 34 7.72 -2.20 7.70
CA ALA A 34 7.34 -0.80 7.87
C ALA A 34 6.04 -0.48 7.11
N ILE A 35 5.94 -0.94 5.88
CA ILE A 35 4.73 -0.72 5.07
C ILE A 35 3.55 -1.49 5.63
N ARG A 36 3.79 -2.70 6.14
CA ARG A 36 2.73 -3.51 6.76
C ARG A 36 2.12 -2.80 7.97
N ALA A 37 2.88 -1.97 8.64
CA ALA A 37 2.40 -1.22 9.81
C ALA A 37 1.55 -0.01 9.46
N LEU A 38 1.45 0.36 8.18
CA LEU A 38 0.63 1.49 7.77
C LEU A 38 -0.86 1.19 7.91
N PRO A 39 -1.69 2.23 8.18
CA PRO A 39 -3.14 2.03 8.31
C PRO A 39 -3.74 1.40 7.05
N GLY A 40 -4.59 0.41 7.24
CA GLY A 40 -5.29 -0.25 6.15
C GLY A 40 -4.52 -1.35 5.45
N VAL A 41 -3.22 -1.49 5.72
CA VAL A 41 -2.42 -2.56 5.11
C VAL A 41 -2.62 -3.85 5.91
N THR A 42 -3.04 -4.92 5.23
CA THR A 42 -3.21 -6.21 5.87
C THR A 42 -2.01 -7.11 5.65
N THR A 43 -1.43 -7.09 4.45
CA THR A 43 -0.21 -7.84 4.16
C THR A 43 0.71 -7.00 3.27
N CYS A 44 2.00 -7.25 3.40
CA CYS A 44 3.01 -6.66 2.53
C CYS A 44 4.14 -7.67 2.42
N THR A 45 4.35 -8.19 1.21
CA THR A 45 5.41 -9.16 0.95
C THR A 45 6.32 -8.61 -0.13
N ILE A 46 7.59 -8.96 -0.06
CA ILE A 46 8.58 -8.52 -1.04
C ILE A 46 8.43 -9.40 -2.27
N ALA A 47 8.10 -8.80 -3.41
CA ALA A 47 8.06 -9.49 -4.68
C ALA A 47 9.42 -9.48 -5.36
N SER A 48 10.14 -8.35 -5.29
CA SER A 48 11.50 -8.26 -5.81
C SER A 48 12.20 -7.06 -5.17
N GLU A 49 13.52 -7.11 -5.14
CA GLU A 49 14.34 -6.00 -4.67
C GLU A 49 15.45 -5.76 -5.68
N ASN A 50 15.74 -4.48 -5.92
CA ASN A 50 16.87 -4.07 -6.72
C ASN A 50 17.70 -3.09 -5.91
N SER A 51 18.72 -3.60 -5.21
CA SER A 51 19.57 -2.79 -4.34
C SER A 51 20.34 -1.74 -5.09
N ASP A 52 20.77 -2.04 -6.30
CA ASP A 52 21.56 -1.10 -7.12
C ASP A 52 20.74 0.13 -7.50
N ALA A 53 19.44 -0.05 -7.72
CA ALA A 53 18.54 1.05 -8.05
C ALA A 53 17.79 1.61 -6.85
N ASN A 54 18.04 1.09 -5.65
CA ASN A 54 17.32 1.43 -4.42
C ASN A 54 15.82 1.31 -4.61
N LYS A 55 15.39 0.23 -5.21
CA LYS A 55 13.98 -0.03 -5.48
C LYS A 55 13.56 -1.39 -4.97
N ALA A 56 12.29 -1.49 -4.61
CA ALA A 56 11.70 -2.78 -4.27
C ALA A 56 10.27 -2.80 -4.77
N THR A 57 9.81 -3.97 -5.16
CA THR A 57 8.42 -4.18 -5.53
C THR A 57 7.79 -5.05 -4.46
N TYR A 58 6.67 -4.57 -3.94
CA TYR A 58 5.93 -5.26 -2.89
C TYR A 58 4.57 -5.69 -3.41
N LYS A 59 4.13 -6.84 -2.95
CA LYS A 59 2.74 -7.26 -3.14
C LYS A 59 2.01 -6.83 -1.88
N ILE A 60 1.15 -5.84 -2.01
CA ILE A 60 0.48 -5.20 -0.88
C ILE A 60 -1.01 -5.47 -0.95
N LYS A 61 -1.56 -5.96 0.15
CA LYS A 61 -2.99 -6.13 0.30
C LYS A 61 -3.49 -5.12 1.30
N ILE A 62 -4.52 -4.37 0.92
CA ILE A 62 -5.11 -3.34 1.76
C ILE A 62 -6.61 -3.57 1.91
N ILE A 63 -7.15 -3.00 2.99
CA ILE A 63 -8.58 -2.97 3.25
C ILE A 63 -9.04 -1.52 3.21
N SER A 64 -10.09 -1.23 2.48
CA SER A 64 -10.57 0.14 2.34
C SER A 64 -12.03 0.19 1.94
N GLN A 65 -12.70 1.28 2.29
CA GLN A 65 -14.05 1.60 1.83
C GLN A 65 -14.03 2.41 0.53
N LYS A 66 -12.85 2.87 0.12
CA LYS A 66 -12.67 3.72 -1.06
C LYS A 66 -12.49 2.88 -2.31
N GLU A 67 -12.63 3.51 -3.46
CA GLU A 67 -12.26 2.88 -4.72
C GLU A 67 -10.76 2.57 -4.74
N PRO A 68 -10.33 1.56 -5.50
CA PRO A 68 -8.93 1.13 -5.44
C PRO A 68 -7.92 2.22 -5.75
N ALA A 69 -8.20 3.09 -6.72
CA ALA A 69 -7.29 4.17 -7.05
C ALA A 69 -7.10 5.12 -5.87
N GLU A 70 -8.19 5.50 -5.21
CA GLU A 70 -8.13 6.39 -4.05
C GLU A 70 -7.48 5.70 -2.85
N ALA A 71 -7.76 4.41 -2.65
CA ALA A 71 -7.20 3.65 -1.55
C ALA A 71 -5.68 3.58 -1.65
N PHE A 72 -5.14 3.32 -2.84
CA PHE A 72 -3.71 3.26 -3.04
C PHE A 72 -3.05 4.65 -3.03
N GLU A 73 -3.77 5.70 -3.46
CA GLU A 73 -3.27 7.07 -3.30
C GLU A 73 -3.12 7.44 -1.83
N ALA A 74 -4.07 7.05 -0.99
CA ALA A 74 -3.98 7.26 0.45
C ALA A 74 -2.78 6.50 1.04
N LEU A 75 -2.54 5.27 0.58
CA LEU A 75 -1.39 4.48 1.00
C LEU A 75 -0.09 5.19 0.64
N LYS A 76 0.02 5.70 -0.59
CA LYS A 76 1.21 6.44 -1.03
C LYS A 76 1.46 7.66 -0.15
N ALA A 77 0.42 8.45 0.10
CA ALA A 77 0.54 9.64 0.93
C ALA A 77 0.99 9.30 2.35
N ASN A 78 0.40 8.27 2.94
CA ASN A 78 0.77 7.84 4.29
C ASN A 78 2.21 7.36 4.36
N ALA A 79 2.64 6.58 3.39
CA ALA A 79 3.99 6.04 3.35
C ALA A 79 5.02 7.16 3.20
N LYS A 80 4.80 8.08 2.28
CA LYS A 80 5.73 9.19 2.05
C LYS A 80 5.78 10.15 3.22
N SER A 81 4.66 10.34 3.91
CA SER A 81 4.61 11.19 5.10
C SER A 81 5.35 10.58 6.28
N LYS A 82 5.25 9.26 6.44
CA LYS A 82 5.82 8.57 7.59
C LYS A 82 7.30 8.21 7.39
N TYR A 83 7.68 7.86 6.17
CA TYR A 83 9.03 7.39 5.88
C TYR A 83 9.72 8.34 4.90
N THR A 84 10.65 9.14 5.42
CA THR A 84 11.30 10.19 4.64
C THR A 84 12.28 9.65 3.60
N ASP A 85 12.74 8.40 3.76
CA ASP A 85 13.62 7.78 2.78
C ASP A 85 12.88 7.31 1.51
N ILE A 86 11.56 7.28 1.53
CA ILE A 86 10.78 6.94 0.37
C ILE A 86 10.72 8.14 -0.57
N VAL A 87 11.30 7.97 -1.76
CA VAL A 87 11.37 9.03 -2.77
C VAL A 87 10.16 9.00 -3.68
N ALA A 88 9.75 7.82 -4.12
CA ALA A 88 8.64 7.66 -5.03
C ALA A 88 7.95 6.33 -4.80
N ILE A 89 6.64 6.31 -5.05
CA ILE A 89 5.84 5.09 -5.00
C ILE A 89 5.00 5.02 -6.27
N GLU A 90 5.06 3.88 -6.95
CA GLU A 90 4.25 3.65 -8.14
C GLU A 90 3.41 2.39 -7.95
N VAL A 91 2.10 2.53 -8.11
CA VAL A 91 1.18 1.40 -8.05
C VAL A 91 0.95 0.91 -9.47
N GLY A 92 1.17 -0.38 -9.68
CA GLY A 92 0.84 -1.01 -10.97
C GLY A 92 -0.67 -1.09 -11.13
N GLN A 93 -1.24 -0.11 -11.81
CA GLN A 93 -2.70 -0.01 -11.92
C GLN A 93 -3.33 -1.26 -12.52
N GLU A 94 -2.66 -1.85 -13.49
CA GLU A 94 -3.13 -3.08 -14.13
C GLU A 94 -3.04 -4.31 -13.24
N THR A 95 -2.34 -4.21 -12.12
CA THR A 95 -2.18 -5.31 -11.17
C THR A 95 -3.19 -5.27 -10.03
N ILE A 96 -3.97 -4.20 -9.92
CA ILE A 96 -4.93 -4.05 -8.83
C ILE A 96 -6.05 -5.08 -8.99
N GLU A 97 -6.23 -5.88 -7.95
CA GLU A 97 -7.29 -6.89 -7.91
C GLU A 97 -8.09 -6.73 -6.63
N GLU A 98 -9.39 -6.90 -6.73
CA GLU A 98 -10.24 -7.00 -5.56
C GLU A 98 -10.26 -8.45 -5.08
N LYS A 99 -10.03 -8.65 -3.79
CA LYS A 99 -9.97 -10.00 -3.21
C LYS A 99 -11.19 -10.37 -2.38
#